data_b943fd9afba69716da03aee71e58c361
#
_entry.id   b943fd9afba69716da03aee71e58c361
#
_cell.length_a   1.000
_cell.length_b   1.000
_cell.length_c   1.000
_cell.angle_alpha   90.00
_cell.angle_beta   90.00
_cell.angle_gamma   90.00
#
_symmetry.space_group_name_H-M   'P 1'
#
loop_
_entity.id
_entity.type
_entity.pdbx_description
1 polymer ?
#
loop_
_entity_poly.entity_id
_entity_poly.type
_entity_poly.pdbx_seq_one_letter_code
_entity_poly.pdbx_strand_id
1 'polypeptide(L)'
;MDGNTIWLIGGERKPGLRTTAVWSGTLQNEGIKWTRLPAVASPDGVSGAYASLVHGQVLLAGGANFPGAASNYAKGKNWSHAGLEKHYSKDVYVLKNDKWTKAGVLSEGLAYGVSLPWKDGMLLIGGETTGGRATSDMIFISEKANKLIIQ
;
A
#
# COMPACT_ATOMS: atom_id res chain seq x y z
N MET A 1 7.21 -6.36 10.24
CA MET A 1 8.08 -5.69 11.23
C MET A 1 9.51 -6.05 10.92
N ASP A 2 10.41 -5.11 11.07
CA ASP A 2 11.84 -5.36 11.03
C ASP A 2 12.38 -5.06 12.44
N GLY A 3 12.71 -6.12 13.19
CA GLY A 3 13.07 -5.97 14.58
C GLY A 3 12.04 -5.19 15.38
N ASN A 4 12.40 -4.00 15.83
CA ASN A 4 11.56 -3.12 16.65
C ASN A 4 10.80 -2.05 15.84
N THR A 5 10.71 -2.18 14.51
CA THR A 5 10.09 -1.15 13.65
C THR A 5 8.74 -1.60 13.11
N ILE A 6 7.76 -0.72 13.21
CA ILE A 6 6.41 -0.85 12.65
C ILE A 6 6.26 0.19 11.54
N TRP A 7 5.61 -0.19 10.45
CA TRP A 7 5.32 0.68 9.32
C TRP A 7 3.82 0.88 9.19
N LEU A 8 3.38 2.14 9.11
CA LEU A 8 2.00 2.51 8.77
C LEU A 8 2.02 3.20 7.41
N ILE A 9 1.36 2.61 6.43
CA ILE A 9 1.38 3.08 5.05
C ILE A 9 -0.05 3.25 4.57
N GLY A 10 -0.44 4.49 4.26
CA GLY A 10 -1.78 4.79 3.81
C GLY A 10 -2.84 4.56 4.89
N GLY A 11 -3.97 4.01 4.49
CA GLY A 11 -5.12 3.75 5.33
C GLY A 11 -6.28 4.70 5.06
N GLU A 12 -7.33 4.57 5.85
CA GLU A 12 -8.57 5.34 5.71
C GLU A 12 -8.77 6.31 6.87
N ARG A 13 -8.95 7.59 6.56
CA ARG A 13 -9.19 8.64 7.56
C ARG A 13 -10.66 8.80 7.90
N LYS A 14 -11.52 8.62 6.91
CA LYS A 14 -12.99 8.66 6.97
C LYS A 14 -13.52 7.75 5.87
N PRO A 15 -14.79 7.29 5.92
CA PRO A 15 -15.33 6.39 4.91
C PRO A 15 -15.08 6.87 3.49
N GLY A 16 -14.24 6.12 2.75
CA GLY A 16 -13.81 6.41 1.39
C GLY A 16 -12.62 7.35 1.26
N LEU A 17 -12.26 8.13 2.28
CA LEU A 17 -11.14 9.08 2.23
C LEU A 17 -9.84 8.40 2.63
N ARG A 18 -9.01 8.06 1.67
CA ARG A 18 -7.70 7.44 1.87
C ARG A 18 -6.62 8.49 2.16
N THR A 19 -5.51 8.07 2.73
CA THR A 19 -4.35 8.93 2.99
C THR A 19 -3.11 8.41 2.26
N THR A 20 -2.21 9.34 1.95
CA THR A 20 -0.88 9.05 1.40
C THR A 20 0.18 8.95 2.48
N ALA A 21 -0.19 9.20 3.74
CA ALA A 21 0.76 9.29 4.84
C ALA A 21 1.50 7.97 5.07
N VAL A 22 2.78 8.09 5.37
CA VAL A 22 3.66 6.97 5.73
C VAL A 22 4.39 7.33 7.03
N TRP A 23 4.43 6.38 7.95
CA TRP A 23 5.11 6.52 9.21
C TRP A 23 5.92 5.26 9.53
N SER A 24 7.10 5.44 10.10
CA SER A 24 7.81 4.38 10.80
C SER A 24 7.74 4.63 12.30
N GLY A 25 7.46 3.59 13.06
CA GLY A 25 7.39 3.61 14.52
C GLY A 25 8.45 2.69 15.09
N THR A 26 9.37 3.21 15.90
CA THR A 26 10.34 2.41 16.62
C THR A 26 9.83 2.12 18.02
N LEU A 27 9.72 0.85 18.38
CA LEU A 27 9.36 0.40 19.72
C LEU A 27 10.45 0.79 20.70
N GLN A 28 10.07 1.42 21.80
CA GLN A 28 10.93 1.83 22.92
C GLN A 28 10.31 1.35 24.23
N ASN A 29 11.06 1.43 25.34
CA ASN A 29 10.57 0.99 26.67
C ASN A 29 9.27 1.70 27.09
N GLU A 30 9.09 2.96 26.71
CA GLU A 30 7.93 3.80 27.10
C GLU A 30 6.97 4.10 25.94
N GLY A 31 6.93 3.23 24.90
CA GLY A 31 5.99 3.41 23.78
C GLY A 31 6.64 3.35 22.41
N ILE A 32 6.06 4.08 21.46
CA ILE A 32 6.50 4.07 20.07
C ILE A 32 6.93 5.47 19.65
N LYS A 33 8.17 5.62 19.20
CA LYS A 33 8.65 6.85 18.58
C LYS A 33 8.30 6.82 17.09
N TRP A 34 7.38 7.71 16.68
CA TRP A 34 6.96 7.83 15.29
C TRP A 34 7.80 8.83 14.51
N THR A 35 8.19 8.46 13.31
CA THR A 35 8.86 9.30 12.32
C THR A 35 8.04 9.33 11.05
N ARG A 36 7.74 10.52 10.54
CA ARG A 36 7.05 10.68 9.26
C ARG A 36 8.01 10.45 8.11
N LEU A 37 7.56 9.69 7.12
CA LEU A 37 8.31 9.37 5.92
C LEU A 37 7.65 10.03 4.70
N PRO A 38 8.32 10.04 3.53
CA PRO A 38 7.75 10.53 2.29
C PRO A 38 6.42 9.84 1.98
N ALA A 39 5.44 10.63 1.55
CA ALA A 39 4.11 10.15 1.21
C ALA A 39 4.13 9.23 -0.01
N VAL A 40 3.24 8.24 -0.03
CA VAL A 40 3.06 7.36 -1.22
C VAL A 40 2.67 8.23 -2.42
N ALA A 41 3.24 7.93 -3.59
CA ALA A 41 2.97 8.61 -4.84
C ALA A 41 1.61 8.20 -5.47
N SER A 42 0.55 8.30 -4.67
CA SER A 42 -0.84 8.03 -5.08
C SER A 42 -1.69 9.22 -4.70
N PRO A 43 -2.16 10.05 -5.62
CA PRO A 43 -2.84 11.32 -5.30
C PRO A 43 -4.12 11.14 -4.48
N ASP A 44 -4.83 10.04 -4.67
CA ASP A 44 -6.06 9.72 -3.95
C ASP A 44 -5.84 8.87 -2.69
N GLY A 45 -4.57 8.71 -2.27
CA GLY A 45 -4.21 7.85 -1.16
C GLY A 45 -4.29 6.36 -1.49
N VAL A 46 -4.03 5.53 -0.50
CA VAL A 46 -4.05 4.06 -0.65
C VAL A 46 -4.52 3.40 0.64
N SER A 47 -5.30 2.34 0.51
CA SER A 47 -5.72 1.48 1.62
C SER A 47 -5.76 0.02 1.16
N GLY A 48 -5.52 -0.92 2.09
CA GLY A 48 -5.53 -2.34 1.77
C GLY A 48 -4.43 -2.78 0.81
N ALA A 49 -3.34 -2.02 0.69
CA ALA A 49 -2.18 -2.41 -0.09
C ALA A 49 -1.38 -3.51 0.61
N TYR A 50 -0.62 -4.25 -0.17
CA TYR A 50 0.33 -5.25 0.30
C TYR A 50 1.67 -4.58 0.55
N ALA A 51 2.27 -4.82 1.69
CA ALA A 51 3.57 -4.22 2.01
C ALA A 51 4.48 -5.22 2.72
N SER A 52 5.76 -5.15 2.42
CA SER A 52 6.80 -5.93 3.08
C SER A 52 8.12 -5.18 3.06
N LEU A 53 9.00 -5.54 4.00
CA LEU A 53 10.39 -5.12 3.96
C LEU A 53 11.20 -6.19 3.23
N VAL A 54 11.89 -5.80 2.16
CA VAL A 54 12.72 -6.67 1.34
C VAL A 54 14.07 -5.98 1.13
N HIS A 55 15.17 -6.62 1.53
CA HIS A 55 16.53 -6.07 1.44
C HIS A 55 16.66 -4.65 2.02
N GLY A 56 15.98 -4.37 3.15
CA GLY A 56 16.02 -3.04 3.79
C GLY A 56 15.20 -1.96 3.07
N GLN A 57 14.42 -2.31 2.06
CA GLN A 57 13.53 -1.41 1.32
C GLN A 57 12.07 -1.79 1.55
N VAL A 58 11.18 -0.81 1.61
CA VAL A 58 9.75 -1.10 1.70
C VAL A 58 9.19 -1.29 0.30
N LEU A 59 8.68 -2.49 0.04
CA LEU A 59 7.83 -2.77 -1.12
C LEU A 59 6.37 -2.48 -0.76
N LEU A 60 5.66 -1.81 -1.67
CA LEU A 60 4.22 -1.56 -1.58
C LEU A 60 3.58 -1.93 -2.92
N ALA A 61 2.59 -2.80 -2.91
CA ALA A 61 1.91 -3.24 -4.12
C ALA A 61 0.39 -3.12 -4.01
N GLY A 62 -0.27 -2.72 -5.09
CA GLY A 62 -1.72 -2.66 -5.15
C GLY A 62 -2.34 -1.62 -4.22
N GLY A 63 -3.43 -2.01 -3.58
CA GLY A 63 -4.26 -1.15 -2.74
C GLY A 63 -5.43 -0.54 -3.50
N ALA A 64 -6.34 0.09 -2.78
CA ALA A 64 -7.53 0.69 -3.35
C ALA A 64 -7.79 2.10 -2.84
N ASN A 65 -8.44 2.90 -3.67
CA ASN A 65 -8.90 4.25 -3.32
C ASN A 65 -10.21 4.59 -4.07
N PHE A 66 -10.68 5.81 -3.87
CA PHE A 66 -11.84 6.37 -4.57
C PHE A 66 -11.43 7.72 -5.17
N PRO A 67 -11.04 7.78 -6.46
CA PRO A 67 -10.70 9.03 -7.12
C PRO A 67 -11.83 10.05 -6.98
N GLY A 68 -11.51 11.25 -6.49
CA GLY A 68 -12.49 12.28 -6.18
C GLY A 68 -13.04 12.29 -4.75
N ALA A 69 -12.68 11.34 -3.90
CA ALA A 69 -13.14 11.31 -2.50
C ALA A 69 -12.74 12.56 -1.69
N ALA A 70 -11.56 13.11 -1.94
CA ALA A 70 -11.12 14.34 -1.32
C ALA A 70 -12.04 15.55 -1.67
N SER A 71 -12.51 15.63 -2.92
CA SER A 71 -13.48 16.64 -3.35
C SER A 71 -14.84 16.47 -2.68
N ASN A 72 -15.33 15.23 -2.57
CA ASN A 72 -16.57 14.94 -1.86
C ASN A 72 -16.46 15.33 -0.37
N TYR A 73 -15.35 15.02 0.25
CA TYR A 73 -15.08 15.40 1.64
C TYR A 73 -15.05 16.93 1.83
N ALA A 74 -14.36 17.64 0.95
CA ALA A 74 -14.30 19.11 0.97
C ALA A 74 -15.67 19.78 0.80
N LYS A 75 -16.60 19.11 0.08
CA LYS A 75 -17.99 19.54 -0.07
C LYS A 75 -18.90 19.13 1.10
N GLY A 76 -18.36 18.58 2.18
CA GLY A 76 -19.10 18.21 3.38
C GLY A 76 -19.92 16.93 3.27
N LYS A 77 -19.66 16.06 2.26
CA LYS A 77 -20.36 14.76 2.18
C LYS A 77 -19.95 13.85 3.34
N ASN A 78 -20.91 13.25 4.03
CA ASN A 78 -20.67 12.31 5.12
C ASN A 78 -19.88 11.07 4.68
N TRP A 79 -20.14 10.59 3.46
CA TRP A 79 -19.49 9.45 2.83
C TRP A 79 -18.64 9.95 1.65
N SER A 80 -17.34 10.05 1.84
CA SER A 80 -16.44 10.61 0.81
C SER A 80 -16.44 9.81 -0.50
N HIS A 81 -16.77 8.52 -0.45
CA HIS A 81 -16.86 7.65 -1.63
C HIS A 81 -18.26 7.65 -2.29
N ALA A 82 -19.24 8.39 -1.76
CA ALA A 82 -20.60 8.37 -2.30
C ALA A 82 -20.64 8.75 -3.79
N GLY A 83 -21.15 7.83 -4.64
CA GLY A 83 -21.23 7.99 -6.09
C GLY A 83 -19.89 7.87 -6.82
N LEU A 84 -18.85 7.33 -6.18
CA LEU A 84 -17.55 7.09 -6.80
C LEU A 84 -17.29 5.60 -6.94
N GLU A 85 -16.61 5.22 -8.03
CA GLU A 85 -16.12 3.86 -8.22
C GLU A 85 -14.83 3.62 -7.44
N LYS A 86 -14.70 2.42 -6.89
CA LYS A 86 -13.47 1.97 -6.24
C LYS A 86 -12.42 1.66 -7.31
N HIS A 87 -11.28 2.29 -7.20
CA HIS A 87 -10.11 2.00 -8.03
C HIS A 87 -9.17 1.03 -7.32
N TYR A 88 -8.79 -0.04 -8.00
CA TYR A 88 -7.79 -1.01 -7.55
C TYR A 88 -6.48 -0.75 -8.27
N SER A 89 -5.45 -0.39 -7.52
CA SER A 89 -4.13 -0.10 -8.08
C SER A 89 -3.43 -1.36 -8.55
N LYS A 90 -2.72 -1.24 -9.67
CA LYS A 90 -1.77 -2.25 -10.17
C LYS A 90 -0.33 -1.90 -9.80
N ASP A 91 -0.09 -0.71 -9.28
CA ASP A 91 1.25 -0.16 -9.12
C ASP A 91 2.02 -0.88 -8.03
N VAL A 92 3.30 -1.11 -8.30
CA VAL A 92 4.28 -1.58 -7.33
C VAL A 92 5.32 -0.48 -7.11
N TYR A 93 5.46 -0.07 -5.85
CA TYR A 93 6.38 0.97 -5.43
C TYR A 93 7.46 0.41 -4.52
N VAL A 94 8.63 1.02 -4.57
CA VAL A 94 9.72 0.79 -3.63
C VAL A 94 10.07 2.10 -2.95
N LEU A 95 10.16 2.09 -1.61
CA LEU A 95 10.74 3.18 -0.84
C LEU A 95 12.20 2.86 -0.55
N LYS A 96 13.09 3.66 -1.14
CA LYS A 96 14.53 3.58 -0.95
C LYS A 96 15.12 4.97 -0.82
N ASN A 97 16.02 5.18 0.14
CA ASN A 97 16.64 6.48 0.38
C ASN A 97 15.62 7.63 0.44
N ASP A 98 14.58 7.44 1.24
CA ASP A 98 13.47 8.40 1.43
C ASP A 98 12.75 8.83 0.14
N LYS A 99 12.76 7.97 -0.88
CA LYS A 99 12.08 8.24 -2.14
C LYS A 99 11.27 7.03 -2.60
N TRP A 100 9.98 7.26 -2.90
CA TRP A 100 9.13 6.30 -3.59
C TRP A 100 9.41 6.30 -5.09
N THR A 101 9.65 5.14 -5.64
CA THR A 101 9.76 4.91 -7.09
C THR A 101 8.79 3.83 -7.52
N LYS A 102 8.10 4.04 -8.63
CA LYS A 102 7.30 2.98 -9.26
C LYS A 102 8.28 2.00 -9.90
N ALA A 103 8.26 0.76 -9.43
CA ALA A 103 9.23 -0.26 -9.80
C ALA A 103 8.62 -1.40 -10.62
N GLY A 104 7.28 -1.48 -10.66
CA GLY A 104 6.58 -2.51 -11.42
C GLY A 104 5.08 -2.28 -11.51
N VAL A 105 4.40 -3.21 -12.17
CA VAL A 105 2.95 -3.20 -12.35
C VAL A 105 2.42 -4.64 -12.26
N LEU A 106 1.42 -4.87 -11.43
CA LEU A 106 0.68 -6.14 -11.36
C LEU A 106 -0.15 -6.34 -12.63
N SER A 107 -0.46 -7.58 -12.97
CA SER A 107 -1.35 -7.92 -14.09
C SER A 107 -2.76 -7.35 -13.90
N GLU A 108 -3.27 -7.36 -12.67
CA GLU A 108 -4.58 -6.86 -12.29
C GLU A 108 -4.50 -6.00 -11.03
N GLY A 109 -5.47 -5.07 -10.85
CA GLY A 109 -5.60 -4.30 -9.62
C GLY A 109 -5.97 -5.22 -8.45
N LEU A 110 -5.28 -5.09 -7.32
CA LEU A 110 -5.39 -6.01 -6.20
C LEU A 110 -5.30 -5.27 -4.86
N ALA A 111 -6.18 -5.62 -3.91
CA ALA A 111 -6.19 -5.03 -2.56
C ALA A 111 -6.76 -6.00 -1.51
N TYR A 112 -6.60 -5.67 -0.23
CA TYR A 112 -7.25 -6.33 0.93
C TYR A 112 -6.89 -7.79 1.19
N GLY A 113 -5.79 -8.28 0.64
CA GLY A 113 -5.23 -9.58 0.98
C GLY A 113 -4.16 -9.50 2.06
N VAL A 114 -3.35 -10.52 2.12
CA VAL A 114 -2.21 -10.65 3.06
C VAL A 114 -0.91 -10.57 2.30
N SER A 115 0.09 -9.94 2.88
CA SER A 115 1.47 -9.98 2.40
C SER A 115 2.42 -10.45 3.48
N LEU A 116 3.46 -11.17 3.06
CA LEU A 116 4.54 -11.59 3.95
C LEU A 116 5.87 -11.58 3.21
N PRO A 117 6.98 -11.34 3.92
CA PRO A 117 8.29 -11.55 3.36
C PRO A 117 8.48 -13.05 3.08
N TRP A 118 8.97 -13.37 1.90
CA TRP A 118 9.23 -14.74 1.48
C TRP A 118 10.49 -14.79 0.62
N LYS A 119 11.47 -15.61 1.01
CA LYS A 119 12.79 -15.69 0.35
C LYS A 119 13.41 -14.29 0.20
N ASP A 120 13.73 -13.90 -1.01
CA ASP A 120 14.30 -12.62 -1.43
C ASP A 120 13.24 -11.61 -1.92
N GLY A 121 11.99 -11.77 -1.49
CA GLY A 121 10.88 -10.95 -1.98
C GLY A 121 9.69 -10.86 -1.04
N MET A 122 8.56 -10.55 -1.64
CA MET A 122 7.25 -10.43 -0.98
C MET A 122 6.24 -11.35 -1.66
N LEU A 123 5.53 -12.16 -0.88
CA LEU A 123 4.40 -12.96 -1.34
C LEU A 123 3.10 -12.22 -1.01
N LEU A 124 2.27 -11.99 -2.03
CA LEU A 124 0.89 -11.50 -1.91
C LEU A 124 -0.05 -12.70 -1.98
N ILE A 125 -1.05 -12.73 -1.11
CA ILE A 125 -1.98 -13.87 -1.02
C ILE A 125 -3.42 -13.34 -0.99
N GLY A 126 -4.20 -13.77 -1.96
CA GLY A 126 -5.63 -13.48 -2.05
C GLY A 126 -5.95 -11.99 -2.07
N GLY A 127 -7.17 -11.66 -1.71
CA GLY A 127 -7.67 -10.30 -1.66
C GLY A 127 -8.85 -10.07 -2.57
N GLU A 128 -8.97 -8.84 -3.05
CA GLU A 128 -10.07 -8.37 -3.90
C GLU A 128 -9.48 -7.71 -5.15
N THR A 129 -9.97 -8.09 -6.33
CA THR A 129 -9.55 -7.55 -7.62
C THR A 129 -10.54 -6.50 -8.13
N THR A 130 -10.25 -5.93 -9.29
CA THR A 130 -11.12 -4.98 -10.00
C THR A 130 -12.56 -5.50 -10.08
N GLY A 131 -13.51 -4.63 -9.76
CA GLY A 131 -14.93 -4.97 -9.67
C GLY A 131 -15.36 -5.66 -8.37
N GLY A 132 -14.49 -5.71 -7.35
CA GLY A 132 -14.83 -6.25 -6.03
C GLY A 132 -14.89 -7.77 -5.98
N ARG A 133 -14.19 -8.46 -6.88
CA ARG A 133 -14.14 -9.92 -6.91
C ARG A 133 -13.06 -10.45 -5.96
N ALA A 134 -13.42 -11.36 -5.09
CA ALA A 134 -12.43 -12.09 -4.29
C ALA A 134 -11.55 -12.97 -5.18
N THR A 135 -10.27 -13.08 -4.82
CA THR A 135 -9.31 -13.99 -5.46
C THR A 135 -8.53 -14.79 -4.43
N SER A 136 -8.12 -16.00 -4.80
CA SER A 136 -7.20 -16.84 -4.04
C SER A 136 -5.79 -16.86 -4.63
N ASP A 137 -5.51 -16.01 -5.60
CA ASP A 137 -4.22 -16.00 -6.30
C ASP A 137 -3.08 -15.67 -5.34
N MET A 138 -1.91 -16.19 -5.66
CA MET A 138 -0.66 -15.87 -4.99
C MET A 138 0.28 -15.24 -6.01
N ILE A 139 0.84 -14.09 -5.65
CA ILE A 139 1.78 -13.35 -6.50
C ILE A 139 3.09 -13.17 -5.72
N PHE A 140 4.18 -13.58 -6.31
CA PHE A 140 5.51 -13.38 -5.74
C PHE A 140 6.21 -12.23 -6.44
N ILE A 141 6.68 -11.26 -5.66
CA ILE A 141 7.46 -10.12 -6.12
C ILE A 141 8.85 -10.21 -5.53
N SER A 142 9.87 -10.35 -6.37
CA SER A 142 11.27 -10.36 -5.96
C SER A 142 12.10 -9.33 -6.74
N GLU A 143 13.29 -9.03 -6.25
CA GLU A 143 14.24 -8.16 -6.94
C GLU A 143 15.43 -9.00 -7.46
N LYS A 144 15.69 -8.90 -8.77
CA LYS A 144 16.86 -9.53 -9.39
C LYS A 144 17.57 -8.50 -10.28
N ALA A 145 18.85 -8.30 -10.02
CA ALA A 145 19.69 -7.35 -10.77
C ALA A 145 19.06 -5.94 -10.87
N ASN A 146 18.55 -5.41 -9.75
CA ASN A 146 17.85 -4.11 -9.62
C ASN A 146 16.56 -4.00 -10.47
N LYS A 147 15.96 -5.12 -10.85
CA LYS A 147 14.63 -5.15 -11.50
C LYS A 147 13.67 -6.01 -10.69
N LEU A 148 12.44 -5.55 -10.58
CA LEU A 148 11.38 -6.38 -9.98
C LEU A 148 10.92 -7.46 -10.96
N ILE A 149 10.78 -8.66 -10.43
CA ILE A 149 10.16 -9.81 -11.10
C ILE A 149 8.86 -10.08 -10.38
N ILE A 150 7.76 -10.12 -11.13
CA ILE A 150 6.40 -10.37 -10.63
C ILE A 150 5.92 -11.67 -11.29
N GLN A 151 5.61 -12.69 -10.47
CA GLN A 151 5.24 -14.04 -10.88
C GLN A 151 3.94 -14.50 -10.23
#